data_67c39f5f7dfcf9b8f51c419856a80a44
#
_entry.id   67c39f5f7dfcf9b8f51c419856a80a44
#
_cell.length_a   1.000
_cell.length_b   1.000
_cell.length_c   1.000
_cell.angle_alpha   90.00
_cell.angle_beta   90.00
_cell.angle_gamma   90.00
#
_symmetry.space_group_name_H-M   'P 1'
#
loop_
_entity.id
_entity.type
_entity.pdbx_description
1 polymer ?
#
loop_
_entity_poly.entity_id
_entity_poly.type
_entity_poly.pdbx_seq_one_letter_code
_entity_poly.pdbx_strand_id
1 'polypeptide(L)'
;MKKAILATKVGMTQISTEDGALVPVTVLQAGPCVVTQVKTAENDGYSAVQVGFVDKKERIVNKDKNGKKEIVHRHGVNKALKGHFDKAGVSCKRYVREFRLDNAEEYTLGSEIKADVFAAGDKIDAS
;
A
#
# COMPACT_ATOMS: atom_id res chain seq x y z
N MET A 1 10.71 -8.85 12.19
CA MET A 1 9.32 -8.66 11.72
C MET A 1 9.18 -9.36 10.38
N LYS A 2 8.15 -10.15 10.22
CA LYS A 2 7.95 -10.97 9.00
C LYS A 2 6.73 -10.57 8.18
N LYS A 3 5.79 -9.82 8.76
CA LYS A 3 4.55 -9.38 8.13
C LYS A 3 4.26 -7.94 8.50
N ALA A 4 3.86 -7.16 7.51
CA ALA A 4 3.40 -5.79 7.71
C ALA A 4 2.43 -5.40 6.60
N ILE A 5 1.50 -4.49 6.90
CA ILE A 5 0.53 -4.01 5.95
C ILE A 5 0.07 -2.59 6.33
N LEU A 6 -0.31 -1.82 5.33
CA LEU A 6 -0.97 -0.54 5.55
C LEU A 6 -2.49 -0.75 5.56
N ALA A 7 -3.16 -0.05 6.45
CA ALA A 7 -4.60 -0.16 6.60
C ALA A 7 -5.24 1.21 6.83
N THR A 8 -6.52 1.31 6.51
CA THR A 8 -7.35 2.47 6.81
C THR A 8 -8.32 2.14 7.93
N LYS A 9 -8.39 2.99 8.94
CA LYS A 9 -9.38 2.86 10.01
C LYS A 9 -10.77 3.17 9.46
N VAL A 10 -11.65 2.18 9.46
CA VAL A 10 -13.05 2.34 9.04
C VAL A 10 -13.88 2.90 10.19
N GLY A 11 -13.65 2.40 11.40
CA GLY A 11 -14.38 2.82 12.60
C GLY A 11 -14.16 1.87 13.76
N MET A 12 -14.90 2.08 14.81
CA MET A 12 -14.89 1.22 15.99
C MET A 12 -16.28 0.64 16.23
N THR A 13 -16.32 -0.59 16.72
CA THR A 13 -17.56 -1.30 17.04
C THR A 13 -17.31 -2.26 18.21
N GLN A 14 -18.31 -3.05 18.52
CA GLN A 14 -18.23 -4.09 19.54
C GLN A 14 -18.65 -5.42 18.92
N ILE A 15 -17.98 -6.47 19.31
CA ILE A 15 -18.36 -7.84 18.97
C ILE A 15 -18.64 -8.62 20.24
N SER A 16 -19.61 -9.53 20.18
CA SER A 16 -19.87 -10.47 21.26
C SER A 16 -19.10 -11.76 21.02
N THR A 17 -18.47 -12.27 22.08
CA THR A 17 -17.83 -13.58 22.07
C THR A 17 -18.83 -14.68 22.40
N GLU A 18 -18.47 -15.93 22.15
CA GLU A 18 -19.30 -17.09 22.49
C GLU A 18 -19.62 -17.15 23.99
N ASP A 19 -18.73 -16.61 24.84
CA ASP A 19 -18.91 -16.52 26.28
C ASP A 19 -19.88 -15.41 26.72
N GLY A 20 -20.43 -14.63 25.77
CA GLY A 20 -21.33 -13.53 26.05
C GLY A 20 -20.62 -12.21 26.43
N ALA A 21 -19.31 -12.14 26.36
CA ALA A 21 -18.56 -10.92 26.61
C ALA A 21 -18.59 -9.99 25.40
N LEU A 22 -18.74 -8.68 25.66
CA LEU A 22 -18.63 -7.65 24.63
C LEU A 22 -17.19 -7.16 24.56
N VAL A 23 -16.58 -7.22 23.37
CA VAL A 23 -15.23 -6.79 23.13
C VAL A 23 -15.23 -5.57 22.20
N PRO A 24 -14.69 -4.43 22.63
CA PRO A 24 -14.53 -3.29 21.72
C PRO A 24 -13.45 -3.61 20.68
N VAL A 25 -13.75 -3.31 19.42
CA VAL A 25 -12.84 -3.57 18.31
C VAL A 25 -12.73 -2.37 17.40
N THR A 26 -11.58 -2.22 16.77
CA THR A 26 -11.36 -1.27 15.69
C THR A 26 -11.38 -2.01 14.37
N VAL A 27 -12.19 -1.55 13.44
CA VAL A 27 -12.30 -2.13 12.10
C VAL A 27 -11.33 -1.43 11.18
N LEU A 28 -10.41 -2.20 10.61
CA LEU A 28 -9.41 -1.72 9.67
C LEU A 28 -9.63 -2.38 8.30
N GLN A 29 -9.56 -1.56 7.26
CA GLN A 29 -9.48 -2.07 5.90
C GLN A 29 -8.01 -2.21 5.53
N ALA A 30 -7.47 -3.42 5.59
CA ALA A 30 -6.07 -3.70 5.35
C ALA A 30 -5.85 -4.08 3.88
N GLY A 31 -5.08 -3.27 3.18
CA GLY A 31 -4.74 -3.51 1.79
C GLY A 31 -5.87 -3.30 0.80
N PRO A 32 -5.71 -3.72 -0.48
CA PRO A 32 -4.47 -4.31 -1.00
C PRO A 32 -3.32 -3.32 -1.06
N CYS A 33 -2.14 -3.73 -0.60
CA CYS A 33 -0.90 -3.00 -0.78
C CYS A 33 -0.11 -3.64 -1.92
N VAL A 34 0.55 -2.83 -2.73
CA VAL A 34 1.34 -3.32 -3.86
C VAL A 34 2.81 -3.07 -3.61
N VAL A 35 3.65 -4.08 -3.84
CA VAL A 35 5.10 -3.96 -3.66
C VAL A 35 5.67 -3.09 -4.78
N THR A 36 6.25 -1.95 -4.41
CA THR A 36 6.86 -1.01 -5.34
C THR A 36 8.37 -1.12 -5.41
N GLN A 37 9.00 -1.64 -4.36
CA GLN A 37 10.44 -1.89 -4.32
C GLN A 37 10.77 -2.95 -3.28
N VAL A 38 11.71 -3.82 -3.61
CA VAL A 38 12.30 -4.78 -2.67
C VAL A 38 13.74 -4.36 -2.44
N LYS A 39 14.11 -4.12 -1.20
CA LYS A 39 15.46 -3.75 -0.79
C LYS A 39 16.16 -4.96 -0.18
N THR A 40 17.38 -5.19 -0.63
CA THR A 40 18.22 -6.30 -0.16
C THR A 40 19.46 -5.78 0.54
N ALA A 41 20.06 -6.60 1.41
CA ALA A 41 21.27 -6.24 2.12
C ALA A 41 22.46 -6.01 1.17
N GLU A 42 22.48 -6.68 0.02
CA GLU A 42 23.55 -6.53 -0.97
C GLU A 42 23.51 -5.19 -1.70
N ASN A 43 22.31 -4.72 -2.08
CA ASN A 43 22.14 -3.50 -2.86
C ASN A 43 21.91 -2.26 -2.00
N ASP A 44 21.16 -2.40 -0.90
CA ASP A 44 20.68 -1.29 -0.08
C ASP A 44 21.25 -1.30 1.34
N GLY A 45 21.97 -2.35 1.72
CA GLY A 45 22.55 -2.51 3.05
C GLY A 45 21.57 -3.00 4.12
N TYR A 46 20.31 -3.22 3.80
CA TYR A 46 19.29 -3.76 4.69
C TYR A 46 18.15 -4.42 3.90
N SER A 47 17.43 -5.31 4.55
CA SER A 47 16.26 -5.97 3.95
C SER A 47 14.98 -5.23 4.28
N ALA A 48 14.26 -4.80 3.26
CA ALA A 48 12.99 -4.09 3.41
C ALA A 48 12.12 -4.25 2.17
N VAL A 49 10.82 -4.01 2.36
CA VAL A 49 9.84 -3.99 1.27
C VAL A 49 9.13 -2.64 1.29
N GLN A 50 9.17 -1.94 0.17
CA GLN A 50 8.39 -0.72 -0.02
C GLN A 50 7.06 -1.08 -0.64
N VAL A 51 5.99 -0.59 -0.06
CA VAL A 51 4.62 -0.84 -0.52
C VAL A 51 3.90 0.45 -0.81
N GLY A 52 3.03 0.42 -1.81
CA GLY A 52 2.10 1.49 -2.15
C GLY A 52 0.68 1.12 -1.73
N PHE A 53 -0.06 2.09 -1.21
CA PHE A 53 -1.41 1.92 -0.70
C PHE A 53 -2.30 3.07 -1.15
N VAL A 54 -3.52 2.77 -1.54
CA VAL A 54 -4.52 3.70 -2.09
C VAL A 54 -4.09 4.31 -3.43
N ASP A 55 -4.87 4.06 -4.45
CA ASP A 55 -4.64 4.62 -5.79
C ASP A 55 -4.90 6.13 -5.81
N LYS A 56 -4.02 6.87 -6.45
CA LYS A 56 -4.28 8.28 -6.76
C LYS A 56 -5.29 8.38 -7.88
N LYS A 57 -6.26 9.26 -7.69
CA LYS A 57 -7.24 9.57 -8.73
C LYS A 57 -6.55 10.28 -9.90
N GLU A 58 -6.85 9.83 -11.09
CA GLU A 58 -6.43 10.47 -12.31
C GLU A 58 -7.27 11.74 -12.55
N ARG A 59 -6.59 12.84 -12.82
CA ARG A 59 -7.24 14.08 -13.23
C ARG A 59 -7.07 14.26 -14.72
N ILE A 60 -8.17 14.44 -15.42
CA ILE A 60 -8.17 14.80 -16.83
C ILE A 60 -8.10 16.32 -16.93
N VAL A 61 -6.99 16.84 -17.45
CA VAL A 61 -6.80 18.26 -17.67
C VAL A 61 -6.86 18.54 -19.17
N ASN A 62 -7.85 19.31 -19.59
CA ASN A 62 -7.90 19.82 -20.96
C ASN A 62 -6.97 21.02 -21.06
N LYS A 63 -5.87 20.88 -21.79
CA LYS A 63 -4.99 22.00 -22.15
C LYS A 63 -5.24 22.42 -23.57
N ASP A 64 -5.64 23.67 -23.73
CA ASP A 64 -5.67 24.30 -25.06
C ASP A 64 -4.27 24.85 -25.38
N LYS A 65 -3.52 24.12 -26.20
CA LYS A 65 -2.30 24.63 -26.83
C LYS A 65 -2.58 24.84 -28.31
N ASN A 66 -2.44 26.08 -28.76
CA ASN A 66 -2.58 26.43 -30.18
C ASN A 66 -3.91 26.01 -30.82
N GLY A 67 -5.03 26.12 -30.10
CA GLY A 67 -6.35 25.74 -30.60
C GLY A 67 -6.62 24.23 -30.68
N LYS A 68 -5.70 23.40 -30.19
CA LYS A 68 -5.89 21.95 -30.05
C LYS A 68 -6.12 21.59 -28.58
N LYS A 69 -7.23 20.91 -28.30
CA LYS A 69 -7.50 20.37 -26.95
C LYS A 69 -6.65 19.14 -26.74
N GLU A 70 -5.66 19.23 -25.86
CA GLU A 70 -4.91 18.07 -25.35
C GLU A 70 -5.54 17.58 -24.05
N ILE A 71 -5.90 16.31 -24.02
CA ILE A 71 -6.32 15.63 -22.79
C ILE A 71 -5.07 15.09 -22.11
N VAL A 72 -4.73 15.66 -20.95
CA VAL A 72 -3.59 15.21 -20.15
C VAL A 72 -4.10 14.51 -18.90
N HIS A 73 -3.73 13.25 -18.78
CA HIS A 73 -4.00 12.47 -17.57
C HIS A 73 -2.94 12.75 -16.51
N ARG A 74 -3.34 13.29 -15.37
CA ARG A 74 -2.43 13.63 -14.28
C ARG A 74 -2.84 12.92 -12.99
N HIS A 75 -1.88 12.23 -12.39
CA HIS A 75 -2.04 11.57 -11.09
C HIS A 75 -1.56 12.43 -9.91
N GLY A 76 -1.13 13.66 -10.14
CA GLY A 76 -0.58 14.53 -9.10
C GLY A 76 0.80 14.11 -8.60
N VAL A 77 1.53 13.34 -9.40
CA VAL A 77 2.92 12.93 -9.14
C VAL A 77 3.85 13.51 -10.18
N ASN A 78 5.11 13.71 -9.81
CA ASN A 78 6.12 14.16 -10.76
C ASN A 78 6.59 12.98 -11.63
N LYS A 79 7.39 13.28 -12.67
CA LYS A 79 7.90 12.25 -13.58
C LYS A 79 8.76 11.20 -12.89
N ALA A 80 9.52 11.60 -11.87
CA ALA A 80 10.39 10.68 -11.13
C ALA A 80 9.56 9.62 -10.37
N LEU A 81 8.52 10.02 -9.64
CA LEU A 81 7.63 9.10 -8.94
C LEU A 81 6.82 8.25 -9.91
N LYS A 82 6.34 8.83 -11.01
CA LYS A 82 5.64 8.08 -12.05
C LYS A 82 6.52 6.98 -12.63
N GLY A 83 7.79 7.28 -12.93
CA GLY A 83 8.75 6.29 -13.40
C GLY A 83 8.99 5.18 -12.38
N HIS A 84 9.04 5.50 -11.10
CA HIS A 84 9.17 4.52 -10.04
C HIS A 84 7.98 3.55 -9.99
N PHE A 85 6.75 4.03 -10.10
CA PHE A 85 5.56 3.19 -10.16
C PHE A 85 5.48 2.39 -11.46
N ASP A 86 5.84 2.98 -12.60
CA ASP A 86 5.85 2.30 -13.89
C ASP A 86 6.87 1.15 -13.90
N LYS A 87 8.02 1.32 -13.27
CA LYS A 87 9.04 0.27 -13.13
C LYS A 87 8.51 -0.94 -12.36
N ALA A 88 7.69 -0.70 -11.35
CA ALA A 88 7.05 -1.77 -10.58
C ALA A 88 5.80 -2.34 -11.29
N GLY A 89 5.34 -1.70 -12.37
CA GLY A 89 4.14 -2.10 -13.11
C GLY A 89 2.83 -1.83 -12.36
N VAL A 90 2.82 -0.82 -11.49
CA VAL A 90 1.67 -0.46 -10.66
C VAL A 90 1.17 0.95 -10.99
N SER A 91 -0.09 1.22 -10.67
CA SER A 91 -0.65 2.57 -10.77
C SER A 91 -0.05 3.48 -9.70
N CYS A 92 -0.17 4.79 -9.88
CA CYS A 92 0.31 5.76 -8.89
C CYS A 92 -0.43 5.60 -7.57
N LYS A 93 0.32 5.51 -6.47
CA LYS A 93 -0.21 5.31 -5.13
C LYS A 93 -0.12 6.59 -4.29
N ARG A 94 -1.08 6.76 -3.39
CA ARG A 94 -1.13 7.92 -2.51
C ARG A 94 -0.15 7.80 -1.35
N TYR A 95 -0.04 6.62 -0.76
CA TYR A 95 0.85 6.33 0.35
C TYR A 95 1.91 5.34 -0.08
N VAL A 96 3.16 5.68 0.18
CA VAL A 96 4.31 4.80 -0.07
C VAL A 96 5.08 4.70 1.24
N ARG A 97 5.21 3.49 1.77
CA ARG A 97 5.90 3.23 3.04
C ARG A 97 6.76 1.99 2.91
N GLU A 98 7.79 1.95 3.71
CA GLU A 98 8.76 0.88 3.74
C GLU A 98 8.68 0.12 5.06
N PHE A 99 8.68 -1.19 4.96
CA PHE A 99 8.74 -2.07 6.13
C PHE A 99 10.03 -2.87 6.10
N ARG A 100 10.76 -2.86 7.19
CA ARG A 100 11.92 -3.73 7.37
C ARG A 100 11.46 -5.12 7.72
N LEU A 101 11.57 -6.04 6.77
CA LEU A 101 11.16 -7.43 6.90
C LEU A 101 12.37 -8.34 6.73
N ASP A 102 12.48 -9.35 7.60
CA ASP A 102 13.58 -10.31 7.51
C ASP A 102 13.48 -11.19 6.26
N ASN A 103 12.26 -11.39 5.76
CA ASN A 103 11.94 -12.18 4.58
C ASN A 103 11.60 -11.35 3.33
N ALA A 104 12.23 -10.19 3.18
CA ALA A 104 12.00 -9.31 2.02
C ALA A 104 12.23 -9.99 0.67
N GLU A 105 13.11 -10.98 0.62
CA GLU A 105 13.44 -11.75 -0.59
C GLU A 105 12.26 -12.56 -1.13
N GLU A 106 11.28 -12.88 -0.29
CA GLU A 106 10.07 -13.62 -0.69
C GLU A 106 9.07 -12.76 -1.49
N TYR A 107 9.25 -11.43 -1.47
CA TYR A 107 8.37 -10.50 -2.17
C TYR A 107 8.92 -10.16 -3.54
N THR A 108 8.02 -10.03 -4.51
CA THR A 108 8.34 -9.63 -5.88
C THR A 108 7.70 -8.29 -6.22
N LEU A 109 8.33 -7.54 -7.13
CA LEU A 109 7.78 -6.27 -7.63
C LEU A 109 6.39 -6.47 -8.22
N GLY A 110 5.46 -5.61 -7.86
CA GLY A 110 4.09 -5.65 -8.37
C GLY A 110 3.19 -6.67 -7.67
N SER A 111 3.71 -7.46 -6.72
CA SER A 111 2.86 -8.38 -5.95
C SER A 111 1.97 -7.64 -4.98
N GLU A 112 0.82 -8.22 -4.66
CA GLU A 112 -0.15 -7.63 -3.73
C GLU A 112 -0.04 -8.27 -2.35
N ILE A 113 -0.13 -7.43 -1.32
CA ILE A 113 -0.24 -7.85 0.08
C ILE A 113 -1.65 -7.51 0.54
N LYS A 114 -2.40 -8.52 0.93
CA LYS A 114 -3.80 -8.39 1.38
C LYS A 114 -3.91 -8.76 2.86
N ALA A 115 -5.09 -8.50 3.43
CA ALA A 115 -5.37 -8.80 4.83
C ALA A 115 -5.23 -10.29 5.19
N ASP A 116 -5.29 -11.19 4.22
CA ASP A 116 -5.15 -12.64 4.40
C ASP A 116 -3.74 -13.10 4.81
N VAL A 117 -2.74 -12.20 4.81
CA VAL A 117 -1.42 -12.52 5.39
C VAL A 117 -1.50 -12.71 6.91
N PHE A 118 -2.53 -12.19 7.54
CA PHE A 118 -2.84 -12.38 8.95
C PHE A 118 -3.97 -13.37 9.12
N ALA A 119 -3.90 -14.18 10.16
CA ALA A 119 -4.96 -15.11 10.52
C ALA A 119 -5.67 -14.64 11.79
N ALA A 120 -6.90 -15.11 11.99
CA ALA A 120 -7.65 -14.83 13.22
C ALA A 120 -6.89 -15.36 14.43
N GLY A 121 -6.77 -14.54 15.45
CA GLY A 121 -6.00 -14.85 16.66
C GLY A 121 -4.56 -14.36 16.66
N ASP A 122 -4.07 -13.84 15.54
CA ASP A 122 -2.74 -13.23 15.46
C ASP A 122 -2.68 -11.96 16.31
N LYS A 123 -1.58 -11.79 17.03
CA LYS A 123 -1.30 -10.55 17.75
C LYS A 123 -0.52 -9.61 16.87
N ILE A 124 -0.98 -8.37 16.79
CA ILE A 124 -0.37 -7.33 15.96
C ILE A 124 -0.09 -6.08 16.78
N ASP A 125 0.88 -5.30 16.30
CA ASP A 125 1.13 -3.95 16.77
C ASP A 125 0.62 -2.97 15.70
N ALA A 126 -0.13 -1.97 16.11
CA ALA A 126 -0.67 -0.94 15.22
C ALA A 126 -0.23 0.45 15.66
N SER A 127 0.06 1.31 14.70
CA SER A 127 0.44 2.70 14.95
C SER A 127 -0.22 3.68 13.98
#